data_dc72103030c8e580c53ae55280f4d45a
#
_entry.id   dc72103030c8e580c53ae55280f4d45a
#
_cell.length_a   1.000
_cell.length_b   1.000
_cell.length_c   1.000
_cell.angle_alpha   90.00
_cell.angle_beta   90.00
_cell.angle_gamma   90.00
#
_symmetry.space_group_name_H-M   'P 1'
#
loop_
_entity.id
_entity.type
_entity.pdbx_description
1 polymer ?
#
loop_
_entity_poly.entity_id
_entity_poly.type
_entity_poly.pdbx_seq_one_letter_code
_entity_poly.pdbx_strand_id
1 'polypeptide(L)'
;DKILQGGNFDPEQDVYITNSVFRLPPGTDGKSFRKPTDAEVEYYRPFVFEIIRLVDPLVILLTGNVACQSVLKKTGITSLRGQWIQFDGRWLMPIFHPSYLLRNQSREPGSPKSLMWEDIKEARRKYDELVGSL
;
A
#
# COMPACT_ATOMS: atom_id res chain seq x y z
N ASP A 1 -5.64 12.05 5.46
CA ASP A 1 -6.05 10.67 5.52
C ASP A 1 -6.08 10.17 6.96
N LYS A 2 -7.22 9.65 7.40
CA LYS A 2 -7.42 9.25 8.81
C LYS A 2 -6.54 8.08 9.23
N ILE A 3 -6.24 7.16 8.33
CA ILE A 3 -5.42 5.98 8.62
C ILE A 3 -3.98 6.42 8.92
N LEU A 4 -3.43 7.24 8.05
CA LEU A 4 -2.06 7.74 8.21
C LEU A 4 -1.93 8.66 9.42
N GLN A 5 -2.91 9.52 9.67
CA GLN A 5 -2.94 10.39 10.85
C GLN A 5 -3.01 9.57 12.14
N GLY A 6 -3.77 8.46 12.14
CA GLY A 6 -3.81 7.56 13.28
C GLY A 6 -2.45 6.94 13.61
N GLY A 7 -1.56 6.77 12.62
CA GLY A 7 -0.18 6.33 12.81
C GLY A 7 0.81 7.47 13.03
N ASN A 8 0.34 8.69 13.21
CA ASN A 8 1.15 9.91 13.35
C ASN A 8 1.96 10.24 12.10
N PHE A 9 1.50 9.82 10.92
CA PHE A 9 2.05 10.28 9.64
C PHE A 9 1.30 11.51 9.15
N ASP A 10 2.04 12.51 8.67
CA ASP A 10 1.45 13.64 7.96
C ASP A 10 1.32 13.28 6.48
N PRO A 11 0.10 13.14 5.94
CA PRO A 11 -0.06 12.74 4.53
C PRO A 11 0.56 13.71 3.52
N GLU A 12 0.75 14.96 3.90
CA GLU A 12 1.30 15.97 2.99
C GLU A 12 2.83 16.05 3.06
N GLN A 13 3.43 15.82 4.23
CA GLN A 13 4.87 16.00 4.43
C GLN A 13 5.64 14.70 4.56
N ASP A 14 5.04 13.69 5.20
CA ASP A 14 5.74 12.44 5.50
C ASP A 14 5.53 11.35 4.46
N VAL A 15 4.52 11.48 3.60
CA VAL A 15 4.06 10.39 2.75
C VAL A 15 3.93 10.85 1.30
N TYR A 16 4.46 10.05 0.38
CA TYR A 16 4.18 10.17 -1.05
C TYR A 16 3.17 9.09 -1.43
N ILE A 17 2.04 9.50 -1.99
CA ILE A 17 0.96 8.58 -2.38
C ILE A 17 0.87 8.54 -3.89
N THR A 18 0.86 7.33 -4.46
CA THR A 18 0.71 7.14 -5.89
C THR A 18 -0.10 5.87 -6.17
N ASN A 19 -0.38 5.61 -7.44
CA ASN A 19 -1.12 4.44 -7.89
C ASN A 19 -0.24 3.50 -8.69
N SER A 20 -0.59 2.21 -8.69
CA SER A 20 0.07 1.21 -9.52
C SER A 20 -0.34 1.30 -10.99
N VAL A 21 -1.50 1.89 -11.27
CA VAL A 21 -2.00 2.15 -12.62
C VAL A 21 -2.37 3.62 -12.68
N PHE A 22 -1.68 4.39 -13.53
CA PHE A 22 -1.83 5.85 -13.57
C PHE A 22 -3.08 6.30 -14.32
N ARG A 23 -3.67 5.43 -15.13
CA ARG A 23 -4.91 5.67 -15.83
C ARG A 23 -5.88 4.55 -15.51
N LEU A 24 -6.93 4.87 -14.75
CA LEU A 24 -7.91 3.87 -14.34
C LEU A 24 -8.76 3.43 -15.55
N PRO A 25 -8.87 2.10 -15.80
CA PRO A 25 -9.70 1.60 -16.89
C PRO A 25 -11.18 1.87 -16.63
N PRO A 26 -11.97 2.23 -17.64
CA PRO A 26 -13.42 2.39 -17.45
C PRO A 26 -14.11 1.06 -17.22
N GLY A 27 -15.16 1.07 -16.41
CA GLY A 27 -16.04 -0.08 -16.23
C GLY A 27 -16.96 -0.27 -17.42
N THR A 28 -17.64 -1.42 -17.46
CA THR A 28 -18.57 -1.78 -18.55
C THR A 28 -19.84 -0.93 -18.53
N ASP A 29 -20.19 -0.36 -17.37
CA ASP A 29 -21.37 0.49 -17.23
C ASP A 29 -21.12 1.96 -17.59
N GLY A 30 -19.87 2.32 -17.91
CA GLY A 30 -19.49 3.68 -18.23
C GLY A 30 -19.44 4.65 -17.05
N LYS A 31 -19.73 4.17 -15.85
CA LYS A 31 -19.83 5.01 -14.64
C LYS A 31 -18.81 4.67 -13.57
N SER A 32 -18.34 3.42 -13.51
CA SER A 32 -17.33 2.98 -12.55
C SER A 32 -16.07 2.52 -13.27
N PHE A 33 -14.99 2.38 -12.51
CA PHE A 33 -13.75 1.84 -13.03
C PHE A 33 -13.66 0.36 -12.72
N ARG A 34 -13.20 -0.43 -13.68
CA ARG A 34 -12.96 -1.85 -13.48
C ARG A 34 -11.60 -2.09 -12.84
N LYS A 35 -11.41 -3.29 -12.27
CA LYS A 35 -10.12 -3.73 -11.80
C LYS A 35 -9.13 -3.80 -12.97
N PRO A 36 -7.86 -3.31 -12.83
CA PRO A 36 -6.87 -3.43 -13.88
C PRO A 36 -6.57 -4.88 -14.22
N THR A 37 -6.29 -5.15 -15.49
CA THR A 37 -5.82 -6.45 -15.94
C THR A 37 -4.34 -6.63 -15.58
N ASP A 38 -3.86 -7.88 -15.62
CA ASP A 38 -2.45 -8.17 -15.38
C ASP A 38 -1.56 -7.44 -16.39
N ALA A 39 -1.98 -7.36 -17.64
CA ALA A 39 -1.23 -6.65 -18.68
C ALA A 39 -1.13 -5.15 -18.40
N GLU A 40 -2.21 -4.55 -17.89
CA GLU A 40 -2.19 -3.13 -17.51
C GLU A 40 -1.27 -2.87 -16.33
N VAL A 41 -1.29 -3.73 -15.33
CA VAL A 41 -0.39 -3.63 -14.17
C VAL A 41 1.06 -3.74 -14.64
N GLU A 42 1.38 -4.71 -15.50
CA GLU A 42 2.73 -4.86 -16.05
C GLU A 42 3.17 -3.66 -16.90
N TYR A 43 2.25 -3.08 -17.66
CA TYR A 43 2.55 -1.89 -18.47
C TYR A 43 3.03 -0.73 -17.61
N TYR A 44 2.39 -0.49 -16.48
CA TYR A 44 2.73 0.65 -15.60
C TYR A 44 3.83 0.32 -14.59
N ARG A 45 4.24 -0.93 -14.48
CA ARG A 45 5.23 -1.37 -13.49
C ARG A 45 6.56 -0.61 -13.56
N PRO A 46 7.15 -0.38 -14.75
CA PRO A 46 8.39 0.40 -14.82
C PRO A 46 8.24 1.83 -14.29
N PHE A 47 7.07 2.44 -14.47
CA PHE A 47 6.80 3.78 -13.97
C PHE A 47 6.71 3.80 -12.44
N VAL A 48 6.11 2.76 -11.85
CA VAL A 48 6.06 2.61 -10.38
C VAL A 48 7.47 2.50 -9.82
N PHE A 49 8.32 1.69 -10.40
CA PHE A 49 9.71 1.55 -9.95
C PHE A 49 10.50 2.85 -10.10
N GLU A 50 10.25 3.60 -11.16
CA GLU A 50 10.90 4.91 -11.33
C GLU A 50 10.48 5.90 -10.25
N ILE A 51 9.19 5.90 -9.87
CA ILE A 51 8.71 6.73 -8.77
C ILE A 51 9.39 6.32 -7.46
N ILE A 52 9.50 5.03 -7.18
CA ILE A 52 10.19 4.54 -5.99
C ILE A 52 11.64 5.01 -5.97
N ARG A 53 12.33 4.94 -7.11
CA ARG A 53 13.70 5.40 -7.22
C ARG A 53 13.82 6.91 -6.96
N LEU A 54 12.91 7.71 -7.52
CA LEU A 54 12.95 9.17 -7.39
C LEU A 54 12.59 9.65 -5.99
N VAL A 55 11.58 9.03 -5.38
CA VAL A 55 11.17 9.37 -4.00
C VAL A 55 12.18 8.84 -2.99
N ASP A 56 12.77 7.68 -3.28
CA ASP A 56 13.77 7.01 -2.45
C ASP A 56 13.31 6.82 -1.00
N PRO A 57 12.17 6.17 -0.78
CA PRO A 57 11.60 6.02 0.56
C PRO A 57 12.35 4.97 1.37
N LEU A 58 12.32 5.10 2.69
CA LEU A 58 12.82 4.07 3.62
C LEU A 58 11.83 2.92 3.75
N VAL A 59 10.54 3.25 3.77
CA VAL A 59 9.45 2.29 3.95
C VAL A 59 8.43 2.47 2.83
N ILE A 60 7.95 1.35 2.28
CA ILE A 60 6.91 1.33 1.25
C ILE A 60 5.73 0.53 1.79
N LEU A 61 4.53 1.10 1.71
CA LEU A 61 3.29 0.39 2.03
C LEU A 61 2.55 0.07 0.74
N LEU A 62 2.29 -1.21 0.49
CA LEU A 62 1.54 -1.67 -0.67
C LEU A 62 0.10 -1.92 -0.27
N THR A 63 -0.82 -1.08 -0.75
CA THR A 63 -2.21 -1.13 -0.38
C THR A 63 -3.02 -2.03 -1.32
N GLY A 64 -3.28 -3.24 -0.88
CA GLY A 64 -4.14 -4.20 -1.60
C GLY A 64 -3.42 -5.02 -2.64
N ASN A 65 -4.19 -5.88 -3.32
CA ASN A 65 -3.65 -6.87 -4.26
C ASN A 65 -3.02 -6.26 -5.51
N VAL A 66 -3.59 -5.17 -6.04
CA VAL A 66 -3.05 -4.55 -7.26
C VAL A 66 -1.65 -4.00 -7.01
N ALA A 67 -1.44 -3.33 -5.87
CA ALA A 67 -0.12 -2.82 -5.51
C ALA A 67 0.88 -3.96 -5.30
N CYS A 68 0.47 -5.03 -4.63
CA CYS A 68 1.32 -6.20 -4.42
C CYS A 68 1.70 -6.87 -5.75
N GLN A 69 0.74 -7.01 -6.65
CA GLN A 69 1.00 -7.57 -7.99
C GLN A 69 1.98 -6.71 -8.76
N SER A 70 1.82 -5.38 -8.71
CA SER A 70 2.69 -4.45 -9.41
C SER A 70 4.15 -4.58 -8.97
N VAL A 71 4.40 -4.56 -7.66
CA VAL A 71 5.77 -4.50 -7.13
C VAL A 71 6.35 -5.90 -6.89
N LEU A 72 5.55 -6.81 -6.29
CA LEU A 72 6.03 -8.12 -5.87
C LEU A 72 5.67 -9.24 -6.83
N LYS A 73 4.77 -9.00 -7.79
CA LYS A 73 4.19 -10.04 -8.65
C LYS A 73 3.47 -11.14 -7.87
N LYS A 74 2.90 -10.77 -6.71
CA LYS A 74 2.16 -11.66 -5.82
C LYS A 74 0.81 -11.08 -5.48
N THR A 75 -0.15 -11.95 -5.21
CA THR A 75 -1.48 -11.58 -4.71
C THR A 75 -1.76 -12.35 -3.43
N GLY A 76 -2.95 -12.13 -2.84
CA GLY A 76 -3.30 -12.77 -1.57
C GLY A 76 -2.98 -11.89 -0.39
N ILE A 77 -3.54 -10.68 -0.37
CA ILE A 77 -3.25 -9.66 0.65
C ILE A 77 -3.54 -10.16 2.06
N THR A 78 -4.53 -11.05 2.23
CA THR A 78 -4.87 -11.60 3.54
C THR A 78 -3.68 -12.35 4.16
N SER A 79 -2.90 -13.03 3.35
CA SER A 79 -1.70 -13.76 3.79
C SER A 79 -0.46 -12.87 3.82
N LEU A 80 -0.38 -11.88 2.95
CA LEU A 80 0.81 -11.03 2.80
C LEU A 80 0.84 -9.86 3.77
N ARG A 81 -0.32 -9.38 4.23
CA ARG A 81 -0.38 -8.19 5.07
C ARG A 81 0.46 -8.32 6.34
N GLY A 82 1.06 -7.22 6.75
CA GLY A 82 1.80 -7.15 7.99
C GLY A 82 3.20 -7.76 7.96
N GLN A 83 3.63 -8.31 6.83
CA GLN A 83 4.95 -8.93 6.71
C GLN A 83 5.95 -7.95 6.12
N TRP A 84 7.13 -7.85 6.74
CA TRP A 84 8.22 -7.06 6.21
C TRP A 84 8.96 -7.82 5.12
N ILE A 85 9.15 -7.15 3.98
CA ILE A 85 9.86 -7.69 2.83
C ILE A 85 10.95 -6.69 2.44
N GLN A 86 12.18 -7.15 2.30
CA GLN A 86 13.25 -6.30 1.78
C GLN A 86 13.14 -6.18 0.25
N PHE A 87 13.20 -4.95 -0.23
CA PHE A 87 13.09 -4.66 -1.65
C PHE A 87 14.03 -3.51 -2.00
N ASP A 88 15.07 -3.80 -2.78
CA ASP A 88 16.02 -2.82 -3.29
C ASP A 88 16.58 -1.90 -2.19
N GLY A 89 16.98 -2.50 -1.06
CA GLY A 89 17.51 -1.76 0.08
C GLY A 89 16.46 -1.06 0.93
N ARG A 90 15.18 -1.28 0.65
CA ARG A 90 14.06 -0.67 1.37
C ARG A 90 13.23 -1.73 2.07
N TRP A 91 12.44 -1.31 3.04
CA TRP A 91 11.49 -2.17 3.73
C TRP A 91 10.09 -1.93 3.20
N LEU A 92 9.40 -3.03 2.91
CA LEU A 92 8.12 -3.00 2.23
C LEU A 92 7.14 -3.87 3.01
N MET A 93 5.91 -3.37 3.21
CA MET A 93 4.86 -4.12 3.90
C MET A 93 3.55 -4.03 3.12
N PRO A 94 2.96 -5.17 2.72
CA PRO A 94 1.59 -5.18 2.20
C PRO A 94 0.59 -4.89 3.32
N ILE A 95 -0.45 -4.11 2.99
CA ILE A 95 -1.54 -3.80 3.91
C ILE A 95 -2.87 -3.86 3.14
N PHE A 96 -3.98 -3.90 3.88
CA PHE A 96 -5.30 -3.86 3.25
C PHE A 96 -5.51 -2.55 2.51
N HIS A 97 -6.26 -2.60 1.41
CA HIS A 97 -6.69 -1.38 0.74
C HIS A 97 -7.78 -0.70 1.57
N PRO A 98 -7.77 0.65 1.67
CA PRO A 98 -8.79 1.36 2.46
C PRO A 98 -10.24 1.03 2.07
N SER A 99 -10.52 0.76 0.80
CA SER A 99 -11.86 0.38 0.36
C SER A 99 -12.37 -0.92 0.99
N TYR A 100 -11.46 -1.84 1.33
CA TYR A 100 -11.82 -3.08 2.02
C TYR A 100 -12.36 -2.78 3.43
N LEU A 101 -11.78 -1.77 4.09
CA LEU A 101 -12.23 -1.36 5.42
C LEU A 101 -13.62 -0.74 5.40
N LEU A 102 -13.97 -0.06 4.32
CA LEU A 102 -15.31 0.53 4.16
C LEU A 102 -16.39 -0.54 4.08
N ARG A 103 -16.06 -1.73 3.56
CA ARG A 103 -16.98 -2.86 3.45
C ARG A 103 -16.95 -3.75 4.69
N ASN A 104 -15.96 -3.59 5.57
CA ASN A 104 -15.78 -4.43 6.75
C ASN A 104 -15.53 -3.52 7.95
N GLN A 105 -16.60 -3.02 8.57
CA GLN A 105 -16.57 -1.96 9.57
C GLN A 105 -16.34 -2.44 11.00
N SER A 106 -16.26 -3.74 11.26
CA SER A 106 -16.06 -4.28 12.60
C SER A 106 -14.73 -3.78 13.20
N ARG A 107 -14.74 -3.49 14.51
CA ARG A 107 -13.54 -3.08 15.26
C ARG A 107 -13.07 -4.15 16.22
N GLU A 108 -13.66 -5.35 16.14
CA GLU A 108 -13.26 -6.46 17.00
C GLU A 108 -11.82 -6.91 16.70
N PRO A 109 -11.11 -7.51 17.69
CA PRO A 109 -9.78 -8.07 17.44
C PRO A 109 -9.80 -9.07 16.29
N GLY A 110 -8.81 -8.97 15.38
CA GLY A 110 -8.74 -9.80 14.19
C GLY A 110 -9.55 -9.29 13.00
N SER A 111 -10.38 -8.25 13.17
CA SER A 111 -11.11 -7.64 12.06
C SER A 111 -10.15 -6.87 11.13
N PRO A 112 -10.55 -6.62 9.87
CA PRO A 112 -9.70 -5.85 8.95
C PRO A 112 -9.25 -4.50 9.49
N LYS A 113 -10.13 -3.75 10.18
CA LYS A 113 -9.74 -2.47 10.79
C LYS A 113 -8.72 -2.64 11.89
N SER A 114 -8.90 -3.64 12.76
CA SER A 114 -7.96 -3.93 13.82
C SER A 114 -6.58 -4.30 13.25
N LEU A 115 -6.55 -5.17 12.24
CA LEU A 115 -5.30 -5.59 11.59
C LEU A 115 -4.63 -4.43 10.86
N MET A 116 -5.40 -3.59 10.17
CA MET A 116 -4.86 -2.40 9.50
C MET A 116 -4.22 -1.45 10.51
N TRP A 117 -4.85 -1.25 11.67
CA TRP A 117 -4.31 -0.43 12.72
C TRP A 117 -2.99 -0.96 13.24
N GLU A 118 -2.90 -2.28 13.46
CA GLU A 118 -1.65 -2.94 13.86
C GLU A 118 -0.56 -2.73 12.82
N ASP A 119 -0.89 -2.87 11.52
CA ASP A 119 0.05 -2.73 10.43
C ASP A 119 0.58 -1.29 10.33
N ILE A 120 -0.29 -0.30 10.50
CA ILE A 120 0.11 1.12 10.47
C ILE A 120 1.01 1.48 11.66
N LYS A 121 0.70 0.96 12.85
CA LYS A 121 1.55 1.17 14.03
C LYS A 121 2.94 0.53 13.81
N GLU A 122 2.99 -0.66 13.24
CA GLU A 122 4.26 -1.32 12.94
C GLU A 122 5.06 -0.56 11.89
N ALA A 123 4.39 -0.01 10.87
CA ALA A 123 5.03 0.81 9.85
C ALA A 123 5.68 2.05 10.48
N ARG A 124 4.99 2.71 11.41
CA ARG A 124 5.52 3.86 12.12
C ARG A 124 6.72 3.49 12.98
N ARG A 125 6.62 2.38 13.71
CA ARG A 125 7.73 1.88 14.53
C ARG A 125 8.97 1.62 13.68
N LYS A 126 8.80 0.94 12.55
CA LYS A 126 9.91 0.63 11.63
C LYS A 126 10.53 1.90 11.05
N TYR A 127 9.70 2.84 10.65
CA TYR A 127 10.17 4.11 10.11
C TYR A 127 11.00 4.87 11.14
N ASP A 128 10.53 4.96 12.39
CA ASP A 128 11.26 5.64 13.46
C ASP A 128 12.60 4.94 13.76
N GLU A 129 12.61 3.62 13.75
CA GLU A 129 13.82 2.82 13.92
C GLU A 129 14.84 3.13 12.82
N LEU A 130 14.41 3.17 11.56
CA LEU A 130 15.28 3.44 10.42
C LEU A 130 15.81 4.87 10.44
N VAL A 131 14.96 5.83 10.75
CA VAL A 131 15.37 7.24 10.86
C VAL A 131 16.38 7.42 11.98
N GLY A 132 16.18 6.76 13.12
CA GLY A 132 17.11 6.83 14.25
C GLY A 132 18.47 6.21 13.96
N SER A 133 18.60 5.40 12.89
CA SER A 133 19.84 4.75 12.50
C SER A 133 20.63 5.54 11.45
N LEU A 134 20.07 6.63 10.94
CA LEU A 134 20.73 7.46 9.91
C LEU A 134 21.83 8.36 10.46
#